data_98dd915b147c06ec3ce5a842d5d72ce9
#
_entry.id   98dd915b147c06ec3ce5a842d5d72ce9
#
_cell.length_a   1.000
_cell.length_b   1.000
_cell.length_c   1.000
_cell.angle_alpha   90.00
_cell.angle_beta   90.00
_cell.angle_gamma   90.00
#
_symmetry.space_group_name_H-M   'P 1'
#
loop_
_entity.id
_entity.type
_entity.pdbx_description
1 polymer ?
#
loop_
_entity_poly.entity_id
_entity_poly.type
_entity_poly.pdbx_seq_one_letter_code
_entity_poly.pdbx_strand_id
1 'polypeptide(L)'
;MSIKVYMDLDGTGYDLYNVTDWLEKLCLECAQVFSEGDFIRNYNEFCEICNKLLAKGVQFGVITWLPMQASPEYETECAEIKRLWVKKFMPFVTEFTAQSYVS
;
A
#
# COMPACT_ATOMS: atom_id res chain seq x y z
N MET A 1 21.09 15.56 -8.23
CA MET A 1 20.96 14.34 -7.40
C MET A 1 19.51 14.02 -7.20
N SER A 2 19.07 12.82 -7.56
CA SER A 2 17.68 12.39 -7.35
C SER A 2 17.53 11.69 -6.02
N ILE A 3 16.44 12.01 -5.31
CA ILE A 3 16.11 11.40 -4.04
C ILE A 3 14.87 10.55 -4.25
N LYS A 4 14.88 9.32 -3.75
CA LYS A 4 13.72 8.43 -3.79
C LYS A 4 13.29 8.10 -2.37
N VAL A 5 12.00 8.29 -2.10
CA VAL A 5 11.39 7.98 -0.81
C VAL A 5 10.56 6.72 -0.96
N TYR A 6 10.80 5.72 -0.11
CA TYR A 6 10.01 4.50 -0.07
C TYR A 6 9.07 4.56 1.12
N MET A 7 7.82 4.20 0.90
CA MET A 7 6.79 4.23 1.93
C MET A 7 6.23 2.83 2.15
N ASP A 8 6.03 2.49 3.41
CA ASP A 8 5.28 1.29 3.79
C ASP A 8 3.79 1.56 3.58
N LEU A 9 2.99 0.52 3.45
CA LEU A 9 1.58 0.66 3.12
C LEU A 9 0.67 0.35 4.32
N ASP A 10 0.64 -0.90 4.78
CA ASP A 10 -0.32 -1.30 5.82
C ASP A 10 -0.01 -0.64 7.16
N GLY A 11 -0.99 0.04 7.74
CA GLY A 11 -0.83 0.76 9.00
C GLY A 11 -0.08 2.08 8.87
N THR A 12 0.44 2.41 7.70
CA THR A 12 1.17 3.66 7.45
C THR A 12 0.40 4.54 6.47
N GLY A 13 0.17 4.09 5.26
CA GLY A 13 -0.66 4.79 4.28
C GLY A 13 -2.07 4.22 4.24
N TYR A 14 -2.19 2.91 4.30
CA TYR A 14 -3.46 2.19 4.25
C TYR A 14 -3.94 1.87 5.66
N ASP A 15 -5.17 2.26 5.96
CA ASP A 15 -5.77 2.07 7.29
C ASP A 15 -6.39 0.68 7.42
N LEU A 16 -5.53 -0.34 7.38
CA LEU A 16 -5.95 -1.73 7.47
C LEU A 16 -6.70 -2.05 8.77
N TYR A 17 -6.20 -1.51 9.87
CA TYR A 17 -6.70 -1.88 11.20
C TYR A 17 -8.09 -1.33 11.52
N ASN A 18 -8.59 -0.41 10.70
CA ASN A 18 -9.96 0.10 10.80
C ASN A 18 -10.92 -0.57 9.82
N VAL A 19 -10.43 -1.51 9.01
CA VAL A 19 -11.32 -2.32 8.17
C VAL A 19 -12.06 -3.31 9.06
N THR A 20 -13.38 -3.38 8.90
CA THR A 20 -14.20 -4.30 9.68
C THR A 20 -13.73 -5.75 9.51
N ASP A 21 -13.48 -6.42 10.64
CA ASP A 21 -13.05 -7.82 10.68
C ASP A 21 -11.76 -8.10 9.89
N TRP A 22 -10.82 -7.13 9.90
CA TRP A 22 -9.59 -7.23 9.09
C TRP A 22 -8.79 -8.51 9.40
N LEU A 23 -8.67 -8.87 10.67
CA LEU A 23 -7.89 -10.06 11.05
C LEU A 23 -8.57 -11.36 10.57
N GLU A 24 -9.88 -11.45 10.74
CA GLU A 24 -10.65 -12.60 10.27
C GLU A 24 -10.56 -12.73 8.75
N LYS A 25 -10.67 -11.62 8.02
CA LYS A 25 -10.56 -11.61 6.57
C LYS A 25 -9.18 -12.06 6.11
N LEU A 26 -8.12 -11.66 6.81
CA LEU A 26 -6.77 -12.14 6.51
C LEU A 26 -6.67 -13.64 6.70
N CYS A 27 -7.20 -14.15 7.81
CA CYS A 27 -7.16 -15.58 8.11
C CYS A 27 -7.96 -16.40 7.10
N LEU A 28 -9.02 -15.83 6.53
CA LEU A 28 -9.85 -16.48 5.53
C LEU A 28 -9.37 -16.23 4.09
N GLU A 29 -8.20 -15.63 3.94
CA GLU A 29 -7.61 -15.28 2.64
C GLU A 29 -8.55 -14.44 1.78
N CYS A 30 -9.17 -13.41 2.39
CA CYS A 30 -10.03 -12.46 1.69
C CYS A 30 -9.22 -11.25 1.26
N ALA A 31 -8.85 -11.19 -0.01
CA ALA A 31 -7.99 -10.11 -0.52
C ALA A 31 -8.67 -8.74 -0.51
N GLN A 32 -9.99 -8.67 -0.47
CA GLN A 32 -10.73 -7.42 -0.42
C GLN A 32 -10.42 -6.59 0.83
N VAL A 33 -9.86 -7.20 1.87
CA VAL A 33 -9.44 -6.45 3.07
C VAL A 33 -8.47 -5.32 2.69
N PHE A 34 -7.73 -5.47 1.61
CA PHE A 34 -6.77 -4.47 1.15
C PHE A 34 -7.39 -3.42 0.22
N SER A 35 -8.69 -3.49 -0.06
CA SER A 35 -9.40 -2.51 -0.88
C SER A 35 -10.51 -1.78 -0.13
N GLU A 36 -10.94 -2.29 1.03
CA GLU A 36 -12.07 -1.74 1.78
C GLU A 36 -11.72 -0.56 2.67
N GLY A 37 -10.44 -0.34 2.94
CA GLY A 37 -9.97 0.71 3.83
C GLY A 37 -9.63 2.01 3.12
N ASP A 38 -9.50 3.05 3.92
CA ASP A 38 -9.17 4.39 3.45
C ASP A 38 -7.72 4.74 3.75
N PHE A 39 -7.30 5.94 3.33
CA PHE A 39 -6.02 6.50 3.69
C PHE A 39 -6.02 6.82 5.19
N ILE A 40 -4.91 6.54 5.86
CA ILE A 40 -4.85 6.51 7.33
C ILE A 40 -4.98 7.88 8.00
N ARG A 41 -4.62 8.96 7.29
CA ARG A 41 -4.63 10.31 7.86
C ARG A 41 -5.20 11.30 6.86
N ASN A 42 -4.88 12.59 7.05
CA ASN A 42 -5.33 13.63 6.17
C ASN A 42 -4.74 13.45 4.77
N TYR A 43 -5.52 12.89 3.87
CA TYR A 43 -5.10 12.58 2.52
C TYR A 43 -4.71 13.83 1.74
N ASN A 44 -5.49 14.92 1.88
CA ASN A 44 -5.24 16.16 1.14
C ASN A 44 -3.89 16.77 1.54
N GLU A 45 -3.59 16.78 2.85
CA GLU A 45 -2.32 17.29 3.34
C GLU A 45 -1.15 16.44 2.86
N PHE A 46 -1.32 15.11 2.87
CA PHE A 46 -0.32 14.19 2.34
C PHE A 46 -0.02 14.48 0.87
N CYS A 47 -1.07 14.63 0.05
CA CYS A 47 -0.90 14.92 -1.38
C CYS A 47 -0.21 16.27 -1.61
N GLU A 48 -0.52 17.28 -0.80
CA GLU A 48 0.14 18.58 -0.88
C GLU A 48 1.64 18.47 -0.64
N ILE A 49 2.02 17.74 0.41
CA ILE A 49 3.42 17.53 0.75
C ILE A 49 4.13 16.79 -0.38
N CYS A 50 3.52 15.71 -0.88
CA CYS A 50 4.09 14.93 -1.97
C CYS A 50 4.26 15.75 -3.23
N ASN A 51 3.29 16.59 -3.58
CA ASN A 51 3.38 17.45 -4.75
C ASN A 51 4.53 18.45 -4.65
N LYS A 52 4.75 19.01 -3.46
CA LYS A 52 5.87 19.91 -3.22
C LYS A 52 7.21 19.19 -3.41
N LEU A 53 7.30 17.95 -2.93
CA LEU A 53 8.52 17.15 -3.07
C LEU A 53 8.74 16.72 -4.51
N LEU A 54 7.67 16.34 -5.23
CA LEU A 54 7.76 16.02 -6.65
C LEU A 54 8.32 17.19 -7.46
N ALA A 55 7.87 18.40 -7.14
CA ALA A 55 8.36 19.61 -7.81
C ALA A 55 9.85 19.82 -7.58
N LYS A 56 10.41 19.24 -6.53
CA LYS A 56 11.84 19.31 -6.23
C LYS A 56 12.63 18.11 -6.77
N GLY A 57 11.98 17.23 -7.52
CA GLY A 57 12.63 16.08 -8.13
C GLY A 57 12.66 14.82 -7.27
N VAL A 58 11.93 14.79 -6.16
CA VAL A 58 11.83 13.60 -5.32
C VAL A 58 10.90 12.59 -6.00
N GLN A 59 11.32 11.32 -6.02
CA GLN A 59 10.52 10.21 -6.54
C GLN A 59 9.99 9.38 -5.37
N PHE A 60 8.84 8.72 -5.59
CA PHE A 60 8.20 7.92 -4.55
C PHE A 60 8.05 6.46 -4.98
N GLY A 61 8.34 5.55 -4.05
CA GLY A 61 8.07 4.13 -4.21
C GLY A 61 7.29 3.61 -3.02
N VAL A 62 6.61 2.49 -3.21
CA VAL A 62 5.90 1.80 -2.13
C VAL A 62 6.49 0.41 -1.99
N ILE A 63 6.80 0.02 -0.76
CA ILE A 63 7.21 -1.33 -0.41
C ILE A 63 6.20 -1.85 0.60
N THR A 64 5.57 -2.97 0.31
CA THR A 64 4.59 -3.57 1.21
C THR A 64 4.85 -5.06 1.35
N TRP A 65 4.48 -5.63 2.51
CA TRP A 65 4.58 -7.05 2.76
C TRP A 65 3.25 -7.72 2.45
N LEU A 66 3.33 -8.89 1.84
CA LEU A 66 2.16 -9.74 1.62
C LEU A 66 1.87 -10.54 2.90
N PRO A 67 0.65 -11.07 3.09
CA PRO A 67 0.32 -11.81 4.31
C PRO A 67 1.22 -13.01 4.52
N MET A 68 1.57 -13.29 5.78
CA MET A 68 2.36 -14.46 6.14
C MET A 68 1.57 -15.74 5.91
N GLN A 69 2.27 -16.80 5.49
CA GLN A 69 1.70 -18.14 5.30
C GLN A 69 0.50 -18.15 4.33
N ALA A 70 0.48 -17.20 3.39
CA ALA A 70 -0.57 -17.11 2.41
C ALA A 70 -0.32 -18.08 1.24
N SER A 71 -1.42 -18.54 0.61
CA SER A 71 -1.30 -19.32 -0.62
C SER A 71 -0.75 -18.43 -1.75
N PRO A 72 -0.09 -19.02 -2.77
CA PRO A 72 0.41 -18.21 -3.90
C PRO A 72 -0.69 -17.43 -4.61
N GLU A 73 -1.89 -18.00 -4.71
CA GLU A 73 -3.04 -17.35 -5.33
C GLU A 73 -3.48 -16.14 -4.52
N TYR A 74 -3.51 -16.26 -3.20
CA TYR A 74 -3.89 -15.16 -2.32
C TYR A 74 -2.84 -14.07 -2.36
N GLU A 75 -1.55 -14.42 -2.36
CA GLU A 75 -0.48 -13.43 -2.48
C GLU A 75 -0.61 -12.62 -3.77
N THR A 76 -0.90 -13.29 -4.89
CA THR A 76 -1.08 -12.64 -6.19
C THR A 76 -2.26 -11.67 -6.16
N GLU A 77 -3.38 -12.09 -5.60
CA GLU A 77 -4.56 -11.23 -5.47
C GLU A 77 -4.29 -10.01 -4.58
N CYS A 78 -3.64 -10.23 -3.44
CA CYS A 78 -3.30 -9.15 -2.51
C CYS A 78 -2.37 -8.13 -3.16
N ALA A 79 -1.34 -8.60 -3.86
CA ALA A 79 -0.40 -7.72 -4.54
C ALA A 79 -1.12 -6.85 -5.57
N GLU A 80 -2.01 -7.44 -6.37
CA GLU A 80 -2.75 -6.70 -7.39
C GLU A 80 -3.69 -5.67 -6.78
N ILE A 81 -4.43 -6.05 -5.74
CA ILE A 81 -5.37 -5.14 -5.08
C ILE A 81 -4.61 -3.98 -4.42
N LYS A 82 -3.50 -4.27 -3.76
CA LYS A 82 -2.66 -3.22 -3.16
C LYS A 82 -2.11 -2.28 -4.22
N ARG A 83 -1.65 -2.82 -5.33
CA ARG A 83 -1.13 -2.03 -6.44
C ARG A 83 -2.20 -1.09 -7.00
N LEU A 84 -3.42 -1.57 -7.17
CA LEU A 84 -4.54 -0.76 -7.67
C LEU A 84 -4.92 0.32 -6.67
N TRP A 85 -4.90 0.00 -5.38
CA TRP A 85 -5.16 0.99 -4.32
C TRP A 85 -4.12 2.10 -4.34
N VAL A 86 -2.84 1.75 -4.46
CA VAL A 86 -1.75 2.73 -4.56
C VAL A 86 -1.94 3.60 -5.80
N LYS A 87 -2.27 3.00 -6.92
CA LYS A 87 -2.50 3.74 -8.16
C LYS A 87 -3.65 4.74 -8.03
N LYS A 88 -4.68 4.38 -7.28
CA LYS A 88 -5.85 5.23 -7.06
C LYS A 88 -5.53 6.41 -6.14
N PHE A 89 -4.87 6.17 -5.01
CA PHE A 89 -4.64 7.17 -3.98
C PHE A 89 -3.29 7.88 -4.11
N MET A 90 -2.31 7.23 -4.72
CA MET A 90 -0.95 7.75 -4.86
C MET A 90 -0.45 7.56 -6.30
N PRO A 91 -1.12 8.20 -7.28
CA PRO A 91 -0.76 8.00 -8.70
C PRO A 91 0.65 8.49 -9.06
N PHE A 92 1.26 9.29 -8.19
CA PHE A 92 2.62 9.79 -8.38
C PHE A 92 3.69 8.75 -8.01
N VAL A 93 3.31 7.63 -7.43
CA VAL A 93 4.25 6.55 -7.08
C VAL A 93 4.73 5.89 -8.37
N THR A 94 6.05 5.81 -8.55
CA THR A 94 6.66 5.26 -9.76
C THR A 94 7.15 3.82 -9.59
N GLU A 95 7.21 3.33 -8.35
CA GLU A 95 7.72 2.00 -8.06
C GLU A 95 6.89 1.34 -6.97
N PHE A 96 6.42 0.12 -7.22
CA PHE A 96 5.63 -0.64 -6.26
C PHE A 96 6.25 -2.02 -6.11
N THR A 97 6.54 -2.41 -4.87
CA THR A 97 7.10 -3.72 -4.55
C THR A 97 6.26 -4.38 -3.46
N ALA A 98 5.69 -5.53 -3.78
CA ALA A 98 4.99 -6.38 -2.82
C ALA A 98 5.90 -7.56 -2.48
N GLN A 99 6.33 -7.64 -1.22
CA GLN A 99 7.33 -8.60 -0.79
C GLN A 99 6.68 -9.77 -0.06
N SER A 100 6.97 -10.98 -0.51
CA SER A 100 6.52 -12.19 0.18
C SER A 100 7.39 -12.47 1.40
N TYR A 101 6.76 -13.02 2.46
CA TYR A 101 7.51 -13.55 3.61
C TYR A 101 8.18 -14.89 3.30
N VAL A 102 7.78 -15.55 2.24
CA VAL A 102 8.38 -16.80 1.82
C VAL A 102 9.62 -16.50 1.00
N SER A 103 10.75 -16.92 1.48
CA SER A 103 12.02 -16.72 0.78
C SER A 103 12.28 -17.84 -0.22
#